data_e46d75f795bb4a92ce7c8887c2336c74
#
_entry.id   e46d75f795bb4a92ce7c8887c2336c74
#
_cell.length_a   1.000
_cell.length_b   1.000
_cell.length_c   1.000
_cell.angle_alpha   90.00
_cell.angle_beta   90.00
_cell.angle_gamma   90.00
#
_symmetry.space_group_name_H-M   'P 1'
#
loop_
_entity.id
_entity.type
_entity.pdbx_description
1 polymer ?
#
loop_
_entity_poly.entity_id
_entity_poly.type
_entity_poly.pdbx_seq_one_letter_code
_entity_poly.pdbx_strand_id
1 'polypeptide(L)'
;MTDATRARRRPATSDQQKSQRRDEIIAAAKKVFARNGFHDTTIADIAKEAELAYGSVYWYFDSKDDLFRQLIAVEEYGLRTHVAVALAKSGTQFGFAEAPFRASLRATFEFFDANPATAKLLFRDAYSLDSRFDKQLGGVYERFIDDIASLVAAAQNRGDVLAAPPRLVAYMLTALIGHMAHRRLSTDDGISASEAADLVVALVIKGLRPSEP
;
A
#
# COMPACT_ATOMS: atom_id res chain seq x y z
N MET A 1 -55.89 8.03 23.19
CA MET A 1 -54.72 8.93 23.18
C MET A 1 -53.49 8.04 23.27
N THR A 2 -52.89 7.77 22.14
CA THR A 2 -51.60 7.04 22.06
C THR A 2 -50.81 7.68 20.95
N ASP A 3 -49.88 8.52 21.37
CA ASP A 3 -48.96 9.22 20.49
C ASP A 3 -47.81 8.27 20.17
N ALA A 4 -47.77 7.75 18.94
CA ALA A 4 -46.72 6.88 18.47
C ALA A 4 -45.62 7.75 17.86
N THR A 5 -44.58 7.97 18.62
CA THR A 5 -43.32 8.64 18.25
C THR A 5 -42.74 8.04 16.97
N ARG A 6 -42.92 8.73 15.88
CA ARG A 6 -42.44 8.40 14.55
C ARG A 6 -40.92 8.63 14.48
N ALA A 7 -40.14 7.62 14.84
CA ALA A 7 -38.70 7.62 14.63
C ALA A 7 -38.43 7.88 13.13
N ARG A 8 -37.93 9.07 12.81
CA ARG A 8 -37.44 9.43 11.45
C ARG A 8 -36.23 8.53 11.13
N ARG A 9 -36.46 7.45 10.41
CA ARG A 9 -35.41 6.73 9.69
C ARG A 9 -34.76 7.72 8.71
N ARG A 10 -33.51 8.11 8.97
CA ARG A 10 -32.67 8.78 7.97
C ARG A 10 -32.55 7.85 6.76
N PRO A 11 -32.73 8.37 5.53
CA PRO A 11 -32.69 7.53 4.34
C PRO A 11 -31.29 6.95 4.14
N ALA A 12 -31.19 5.66 3.84
CA ALA A 12 -29.96 4.95 3.48
C ALA A 12 -29.19 5.62 2.31
N THR A 13 -29.88 6.41 1.48
CA THR A 13 -29.33 7.23 0.40
C THR A 13 -28.31 8.27 0.86
N SER A 14 -28.45 8.84 2.06
CA SER A 14 -27.52 9.89 2.53
C SER A 14 -26.14 9.33 2.93
N ASP A 15 -26.09 8.14 3.53
CA ASP A 15 -24.84 7.52 3.98
C ASP A 15 -24.06 6.93 2.79
N GLN A 16 -24.76 6.37 1.83
CA GLN A 16 -24.16 5.86 0.59
C GLN A 16 -23.60 7.02 -0.29
N GLN A 17 -24.33 8.11 -0.41
CA GLN A 17 -23.85 9.31 -1.11
C GLN A 17 -22.63 9.93 -0.41
N LYS A 18 -22.62 9.94 0.92
CA LYS A 18 -21.49 10.43 1.70
C LYS A 18 -20.26 9.55 1.51
N SER A 19 -20.40 8.21 1.52
CA SER A 19 -19.32 7.28 1.23
C SER A 19 -18.77 7.48 -0.18
N GLN A 20 -19.63 7.52 -1.18
CA GLN A 20 -19.24 7.75 -2.58
C GLN A 20 -18.46 9.05 -2.74
N ARG A 21 -18.93 10.14 -2.13
CA ARG A 21 -18.24 11.44 -2.20
C ARG A 21 -16.86 11.40 -1.53
N ARG A 22 -16.74 10.68 -0.42
CA ARG A 22 -15.46 10.45 0.25
C ARG A 22 -14.48 9.71 -0.65
N ASP A 23 -14.94 8.69 -1.36
CA ASP A 23 -14.12 7.90 -2.29
C ASP A 23 -13.68 8.73 -3.50
N GLU A 24 -14.54 9.63 -4.01
CA GLU A 24 -14.20 10.59 -5.06
C GLU A 24 -13.09 11.56 -4.62
N ILE A 25 -13.15 12.06 -3.38
CA ILE A 25 -12.10 12.93 -2.83
C ILE A 25 -10.78 12.14 -2.68
N ILE A 26 -10.81 10.91 -2.21
CA ILE A 26 -9.62 10.05 -2.12
C ILE A 26 -9.02 9.81 -3.50
N ALA A 27 -9.83 9.53 -4.51
CA ALA A 27 -9.36 9.34 -5.88
C ALA A 27 -8.72 10.61 -6.48
N ALA A 28 -9.30 11.77 -6.23
CA ALA A 28 -8.73 13.07 -6.62
C ALA A 28 -7.41 13.33 -5.88
N ALA A 29 -7.37 13.11 -4.56
CA ALA A 29 -6.17 13.25 -3.75
C ALA A 29 -5.03 12.36 -4.25
N LYS A 30 -5.32 11.10 -4.62
CA LYS A 30 -4.35 10.17 -5.22
C LYS A 30 -3.66 10.77 -6.44
N LYS A 31 -4.42 11.34 -7.36
CA LYS A 31 -3.88 11.97 -8.57
C LYS A 31 -3.00 13.17 -8.26
N VAL A 32 -3.47 14.05 -7.37
CA VAL A 32 -2.76 15.29 -7.03
C VAL A 32 -1.48 14.98 -6.26
N PHE A 33 -1.53 14.14 -5.24
CA PHE A 33 -0.34 13.74 -4.49
C PHE A 33 0.68 12.99 -5.35
N ALA A 34 0.24 12.09 -6.24
CA ALA A 34 1.15 11.38 -7.15
C ALA A 34 1.85 12.31 -8.14
N ARG A 35 1.21 13.42 -8.52
CA ARG A 35 1.75 14.44 -9.42
C ARG A 35 2.69 15.41 -8.71
N ASN A 36 2.25 15.99 -7.61
CA ASN A 36 2.91 17.09 -6.94
C ASN A 36 3.78 16.65 -5.74
N GLY A 37 3.51 15.48 -5.16
CA GLY A 37 4.02 15.06 -3.86
C GLY A 37 3.16 15.58 -2.71
N PHE A 38 3.45 15.12 -1.48
CA PHE A 38 2.67 15.51 -0.30
C PHE A 38 2.87 16.99 0.05
N HIS A 39 4.12 17.48 0.05
CA HIS A 39 4.44 18.83 0.54
C HIS A 39 3.84 19.93 -0.33
N ASP A 40 3.95 19.80 -1.64
CA ASP A 40 3.51 20.80 -2.61
C ASP A 40 2.02 20.71 -2.95
N THR A 41 1.30 19.76 -2.38
CA THR A 41 -0.15 19.61 -2.54
C THR A 41 -0.90 20.39 -1.48
N THR A 42 -1.94 21.13 -1.89
CA THR A 42 -2.89 21.80 -1.00
C THR A 42 -4.27 21.14 -1.04
N ILE A 43 -5.09 21.37 -0.01
CA ILE A 43 -6.52 20.96 -0.04
C ILE A 43 -7.28 21.66 -1.17
N ALA A 44 -6.86 22.87 -1.56
CA ALA A 44 -7.47 23.57 -2.69
C ALA A 44 -7.23 22.86 -4.03
N ASP A 45 -6.04 22.31 -4.25
CA ASP A 45 -5.72 21.52 -5.44
C ASP A 45 -6.56 20.25 -5.51
N ILE A 46 -6.73 19.57 -4.37
CA ILE A 46 -7.55 18.36 -4.27
C ILE A 46 -9.03 18.68 -4.50
N ALA A 47 -9.55 19.76 -3.90
CA ALA A 47 -10.92 20.19 -4.09
C ALA A 47 -11.19 20.52 -5.57
N LYS A 48 -10.26 21.21 -6.23
CA LYS A 48 -10.33 21.51 -7.66
C LYS A 48 -10.33 20.24 -8.51
N GLU A 49 -9.47 19.28 -8.23
CA GLU A 49 -9.42 17.99 -8.94
C GLU A 49 -10.69 17.16 -8.73
N ALA A 50 -11.32 17.27 -7.55
CA ALA A 50 -12.58 16.60 -7.21
C ALA A 50 -13.84 17.37 -7.67
N GLU A 51 -13.66 18.52 -8.32
CA GLU A 51 -14.76 19.44 -8.72
C GLU A 51 -15.66 19.86 -7.54
N LEU A 52 -15.03 20.14 -6.39
CA LEU A 52 -15.69 20.54 -5.16
C LEU A 52 -15.29 21.94 -4.71
N ALA A 53 -16.16 22.57 -3.93
CA ALA A 53 -15.79 23.76 -3.18
C ALA A 53 -14.75 23.40 -2.10
N TYR A 54 -13.75 24.27 -1.87
CA TYR A 54 -12.67 24.09 -0.90
C TYR A 54 -13.16 23.60 0.48
N GLY A 55 -14.18 24.26 1.03
CA GLY A 55 -14.74 23.90 2.34
C GLY A 55 -15.42 22.53 2.40
N SER A 56 -15.83 21.98 1.24
CA SER A 56 -16.52 20.69 1.19
C SER A 56 -15.61 19.52 1.56
N VAL A 57 -14.31 19.62 1.33
CA VAL A 57 -13.34 18.56 1.66
C VAL A 57 -13.26 18.38 3.18
N TYR A 58 -13.32 19.47 3.95
CA TYR A 58 -13.25 19.43 5.42
C TYR A 58 -14.48 18.79 6.10
N TRP A 59 -15.55 18.52 5.34
CA TRP A 59 -16.68 17.74 5.87
C TRP A 59 -16.38 16.23 5.93
N TYR A 60 -15.31 15.79 5.24
CA TYR A 60 -14.92 14.38 5.12
C TYR A 60 -13.57 14.07 5.74
N PHE A 61 -12.67 15.06 5.81
CA PHE A 61 -11.30 14.91 6.28
C PHE A 61 -10.88 16.11 7.13
N ASP A 62 -10.32 15.84 8.29
CA ASP A 62 -9.95 16.87 9.25
C ASP A 62 -8.76 17.74 8.79
N SER A 63 -7.87 17.16 7.97
CA SER A 63 -6.66 17.83 7.48
C SER A 63 -6.11 17.15 6.23
N LYS A 64 -5.11 17.79 5.59
CA LYS A 64 -4.33 17.18 4.50
C LYS A 64 -3.64 15.89 4.94
N ASP A 65 -3.09 15.88 6.15
CA ASP A 65 -2.45 14.70 6.76
C ASP A 65 -3.43 13.56 6.98
N ASP A 66 -4.63 13.88 7.47
CA ASP A 66 -5.70 12.88 7.66
C ASP A 66 -6.14 12.28 6.32
N LEU A 67 -6.40 13.10 5.31
CA LEU A 67 -6.74 12.64 3.96
C LEU A 67 -5.63 11.76 3.38
N PHE A 68 -4.36 12.15 3.55
CA PHE A 68 -3.23 11.39 3.04
C PHE A 68 -3.09 10.03 3.74
N ARG A 69 -3.21 9.97 5.09
CA ARG A 69 -3.19 8.71 5.84
C ARG A 69 -4.30 7.76 5.38
N GLN A 70 -5.51 8.28 5.19
CA GLN A 70 -6.64 7.47 4.73
C GLN A 70 -6.44 6.98 3.29
N LEU A 71 -5.87 7.80 2.41
CA LEU A 71 -5.49 7.39 1.06
C LEU A 71 -4.46 6.25 1.11
N ILE A 72 -3.39 6.39 1.88
CA ILE A 72 -2.35 5.35 1.99
C ILE A 72 -2.93 4.05 2.54
N ALA A 73 -3.82 4.11 3.53
CA ALA A 73 -4.48 2.92 4.07
C ALA A 73 -5.35 2.20 3.03
N VAL A 74 -6.06 2.96 2.18
CA VAL A 74 -6.86 2.38 1.06
C VAL A 74 -5.95 1.71 0.03
N GLU A 75 -4.84 2.34 -0.34
CA GLU A 75 -3.90 1.80 -1.32
C GLU A 75 -3.19 0.54 -0.80
N GLU A 76 -2.77 0.55 0.47
CA GLU A 76 -2.19 -0.62 1.12
C GLU A 76 -3.19 -1.79 1.17
N TYR A 77 -4.42 -1.53 1.55
CA TYR A 77 -5.47 -2.55 1.56
C TYR A 77 -5.72 -3.12 0.15
N GLY A 78 -5.72 -2.27 -0.87
CA GLY A 78 -5.84 -2.68 -2.27
C GLY A 78 -4.72 -3.63 -2.70
N LEU A 79 -3.46 -3.29 -2.38
CA LEU A 79 -2.30 -4.14 -2.64
C LEU A 79 -2.41 -5.49 -1.93
N ARG A 80 -2.69 -5.49 -0.63
CA ARG A 80 -2.85 -6.72 0.17
C ARG A 80 -3.94 -7.63 -0.40
N THR A 81 -5.07 -7.05 -0.77
CA THR A 81 -6.20 -7.79 -1.36
C THR A 81 -5.80 -8.39 -2.70
N HIS A 82 -5.11 -7.63 -3.57
CA HIS A 82 -4.66 -8.12 -4.86
C HIS A 82 -3.71 -9.33 -4.72
N VAL A 83 -2.73 -9.24 -3.83
CA VAL A 83 -1.78 -10.32 -3.53
C VAL A 83 -2.52 -11.53 -2.94
N ALA A 84 -3.43 -11.33 -1.99
CA ALA A 84 -4.20 -12.42 -1.38
C ALA A 84 -5.06 -13.18 -2.41
N VAL A 85 -5.70 -12.46 -3.34
CA VAL A 85 -6.47 -13.07 -4.45
C VAL A 85 -5.56 -13.88 -5.38
N ALA A 86 -4.38 -13.38 -5.71
CA ALA A 86 -3.42 -14.08 -6.55
C ALA A 86 -2.92 -15.38 -5.89
N LEU A 87 -2.62 -15.35 -4.59
CA LEU A 87 -2.23 -16.52 -3.82
C LEU A 87 -3.35 -17.54 -3.71
N ALA A 88 -4.58 -17.11 -3.44
CA ALA A 88 -5.75 -17.99 -3.39
C ALA A 88 -5.97 -18.70 -4.73
N LYS A 89 -5.82 -18.02 -5.86
CA LYS A 89 -5.91 -18.61 -7.21
C LYS A 89 -4.84 -19.64 -7.48
N SER A 90 -3.64 -19.49 -6.93
CA SER A 90 -2.54 -20.44 -7.04
C SER A 90 -2.61 -21.60 -6.03
N GLY A 91 -3.63 -21.61 -5.15
CA GLY A 91 -3.78 -22.62 -4.10
C GLY A 91 -2.70 -22.54 -3.02
N THR A 92 -2.03 -21.39 -2.88
CA THR A 92 -0.93 -21.19 -1.93
C THR A 92 -1.29 -20.11 -0.90
N GLN A 93 -0.60 -20.15 0.23
CA GLN A 93 -0.63 -19.07 1.22
C GLN A 93 0.71 -18.31 1.18
N PHE A 94 0.69 -17.08 1.64
CA PHE A 94 1.92 -16.29 1.70
C PHE A 94 3.00 -17.02 2.53
N GLY A 95 4.22 -17.04 2.01
CA GLY A 95 5.37 -17.66 2.68
C GLY A 95 6.68 -17.43 1.94
N PHE A 96 7.78 -17.82 2.58
CA PHE A 96 9.12 -17.73 2.02
C PHE A 96 9.55 -18.97 1.21
N ALA A 97 8.67 -19.97 1.04
CA ALA A 97 8.88 -20.98 0.02
C ALA A 97 8.88 -20.33 -1.37
N GLU A 98 9.66 -20.86 -2.30
CA GLU A 98 9.93 -20.22 -3.58
C GLU A 98 8.65 -19.90 -4.38
N ALA A 99 7.73 -20.86 -4.48
CA ALA A 99 6.51 -20.68 -5.27
C ALA A 99 5.55 -19.60 -4.72
N PRO A 100 5.15 -19.60 -3.43
CA PRO A 100 4.29 -18.55 -2.88
C PRO A 100 4.98 -17.19 -2.83
N PHE A 101 6.28 -17.13 -2.57
CA PHE A 101 7.04 -15.89 -2.57
C PHE A 101 7.07 -15.27 -3.98
N ARG A 102 7.34 -16.08 -5.01
CA ARG A 102 7.27 -15.70 -6.42
C ARG A 102 5.90 -15.15 -6.81
N ALA A 103 4.83 -15.87 -6.45
CA ALA A 103 3.47 -15.46 -6.75
C ALA A 103 3.11 -14.12 -6.09
N SER A 104 3.55 -13.91 -4.84
CA SER A 104 3.35 -12.65 -4.11
C SER A 104 4.07 -11.47 -4.77
N LEU A 105 5.33 -11.67 -5.15
CA LEU A 105 6.13 -10.64 -5.82
C LEU A 105 5.56 -10.27 -7.20
N ARG A 106 5.20 -11.29 -7.98
CA ARG A 106 4.57 -11.07 -9.29
C ARG A 106 3.29 -10.26 -9.14
N ALA A 107 2.39 -10.67 -8.24
CA ALA A 107 1.15 -9.94 -7.99
C ALA A 107 1.41 -8.51 -7.49
N THR A 108 2.45 -8.30 -6.68
CA THR A 108 2.86 -6.96 -6.21
C THR A 108 3.29 -6.08 -7.38
N PHE A 109 4.12 -6.58 -8.28
CA PHE A 109 4.57 -5.81 -9.46
C PHE A 109 3.42 -5.58 -10.46
N GLU A 110 2.57 -6.57 -10.72
CA GLU A 110 1.37 -6.42 -11.55
C GLU A 110 0.42 -5.35 -10.98
N PHE A 111 0.26 -5.30 -9.67
CA PHE A 111 -0.54 -4.27 -9.02
C PHE A 111 0.04 -2.88 -9.24
N PHE A 112 1.34 -2.69 -9.10
CA PHE A 112 1.98 -1.40 -9.31
C PHE A 112 2.01 -0.98 -10.77
N ASP A 113 2.17 -1.93 -11.72
CA ASP A 113 2.05 -1.66 -13.15
C ASP A 113 0.64 -1.12 -13.50
N ALA A 114 -0.39 -1.73 -12.91
CA ALA A 114 -1.78 -1.29 -13.08
C ALA A 114 -2.11 0.01 -12.31
N ASN A 115 -1.33 0.32 -11.27
CA ASN A 115 -1.56 1.46 -10.36
C ASN A 115 -0.30 2.31 -10.16
N PRO A 116 0.23 2.97 -11.21
CA PRO A 116 1.50 3.71 -11.12
C PRO A 116 1.46 4.88 -10.14
N ALA A 117 0.29 5.49 -9.94
CA ALA A 117 0.10 6.54 -8.94
C ALA A 117 0.31 6.02 -7.51
N THR A 118 -0.18 4.81 -7.21
CA THR A 118 0.03 4.15 -5.92
C THR A 118 1.51 3.88 -5.65
N ALA A 119 2.23 3.35 -6.64
CA ALA A 119 3.66 3.10 -6.48
C ALA A 119 4.44 4.41 -6.22
N LYS A 120 4.10 5.49 -6.93
CA LYS A 120 4.68 6.82 -6.68
C LYS A 120 4.42 7.31 -5.25
N LEU A 121 3.20 7.13 -4.76
CA LEU A 121 2.83 7.54 -3.40
C LEU A 121 3.55 6.73 -2.33
N LEU A 122 3.66 5.41 -2.51
CA LEU A 122 4.24 4.53 -1.50
C LEU A 122 5.78 4.59 -1.49
N PHE A 123 6.43 4.85 -2.63
CA PHE A 123 7.89 4.73 -2.73
C PHE A 123 8.62 6.04 -2.95
N ARG A 124 8.03 7.05 -3.59
CA ARG A 124 8.69 8.34 -3.85
C ARG A 124 9.10 9.05 -2.58
N ASP A 125 8.18 9.09 -1.62
CA ASP A 125 8.36 9.86 -0.38
C ASP A 125 8.84 8.97 0.77
N ALA A 126 8.73 7.62 0.66
CA ALA A 126 9.28 6.69 1.64
C ALA A 126 10.81 6.73 1.74
N TYR A 127 11.50 7.22 0.70
CA TYR A 127 12.94 7.44 0.69
C TYR A 127 13.34 8.88 1.04
N SER A 128 12.38 9.78 1.23
CA SER A 128 12.69 11.09 1.79
C SER A 128 13.03 10.91 3.28
N LEU A 129 14.23 11.29 3.67
CA LEU A 129 14.74 11.24 5.06
C LEU A 129 14.03 12.25 5.98
N ASP A 130 12.85 12.74 5.60
CA ASP A 130 12.10 13.69 6.41
C ASP A 130 11.31 12.94 7.50
N SER A 131 11.79 13.08 8.75
CA SER A 131 11.12 12.52 9.94
C SER A 131 9.66 12.99 10.11
N ARG A 132 9.22 14.04 9.39
CA ARG A 132 7.84 14.50 9.37
C ARG A 132 6.96 13.58 8.54
N PHE A 133 7.50 12.98 7.49
CA PHE A 133 6.76 12.05 6.62
C PHE A 133 6.35 10.78 7.37
N ASP A 134 7.25 10.18 8.17
CA ASP A 134 6.93 9.02 9.01
C ASP A 134 5.83 9.31 10.03
N LYS A 135 5.84 10.51 10.65
CA LYS A 135 4.76 10.94 11.53
C LYS A 135 3.44 11.13 10.79
N GLN A 136 3.49 11.58 9.54
CA GLN A 136 2.31 11.81 8.69
C GLN A 136 1.68 10.49 8.22
N LEU A 137 2.48 9.48 7.90
CA LEU A 137 2.00 8.13 7.58
C LEU A 137 1.36 7.43 8.79
N GLY A 138 1.51 8.00 10.01
CA GLY A 138 0.83 7.49 11.21
C GLY A 138 1.15 6.04 11.54
N GLY A 139 2.37 5.61 11.24
CA GLY A 139 2.83 4.24 11.48
C GLY A 139 2.28 3.20 10.48
N VAL A 140 1.69 3.60 9.36
CA VAL A 140 1.23 2.64 8.31
C VAL A 140 2.42 1.86 7.79
N TYR A 141 3.53 2.55 7.47
CA TYR A 141 4.75 1.91 6.99
C TYR A 141 5.36 0.97 8.04
N GLU A 142 5.43 1.40 9.29
CA GLU A 142 5.96 0.57 10.39
C GLU A 142 5.11 -0.68 10.63
N ARG A 143 3.77 -0.58 10.56
CA ARG A 143 2.89 -1.76 10.64
C ARG A 143 3.11 -2.73 9.49
N PHE A 144 3.31 -2.22 8.28
CA PHE A 144 3.64 -3.05 7.12
C PHE A 144 4.98 -3.80 7.31
N ILE A 145 6.00 -3.11 7.85
CA ILE A 145 7.29 -3.73 8.21
C ILE A 145 7.11 -4.79 9.30
N ASP A 146 6.30 -4.52 10.34
CA ASP A 146 6.03 -5.47 11.43
C ASP A 146 5.32 -6.74 10.94
N ASP A 147 4.39 -6.60 9.99
CA ASP A 147 3.72 -7.75 9.37
C ASP A 147 4.73 -8.63 8.60
N ILE A 148 5.59 -8.03 7.79
CA ILE A 148 6.64 -8.77 7.07
C ILE A 148 7.64 -9.39 8.06
N ALA A 149 8.04 -8.66 9.09
CA ALA A 149 8.95 -9.16 10.12
C ALA A 149 8.37 -10.38 10.85
N SER A 150 7.07 -10.37 11.13
CA SER A 150 6.37 -11.51 11.74
C SER A 150 6.40 -12.75 10.84
N LEU A 151 6.24 -12.57 9.52
CA LEU A 151 6.34 -13.65 8.54
C LEU A 151 7.78 -14.20 8.43
N VAL A 152 8.80 -13.31 8.47
CA VAL A 152 10.21 -13.69 8.51
C VAL A 152 10.50 -14.51 9.76
N ALA A 153 10.07 -14.03 10.94
CA ALA A 153 10.28 -14.75 12.21
C ALA A 153 9.64 -16.15 12.19
N ALA A 154 8.42 -16.26 11.65
CA ALA A 154 7.77 -17.56 11.49
C ALA A 154 8.54 -18.50 10.57
N ALA A 155 9.14 -18.00 9.49
CA ALA A 155 9.96 -18.79 8.57
C ALA A 155 11.30 -19.21 9.24
N GLN A 156 11.92 -18.33 10.04
CA GLN A 156 13.11 -18.66 10.83
C GLN A 156 12.85 -19.75 11.85
N ASN A 157 11.71 -19.70 12.55
CA ASN A 157 11.32 -20.73 13.52
C ASN A 157 11.12 -22.11 12.87
N ARG A 158 10.82 -22.18 11.58
CA ARG A 158 10.75 -23.43 10.81
C ARG A 158 12.09 -23.85 10.20
N GLY A 159 13.12 -23.01 10.27
CA GLY A 159 14.39 -23.24 9.60
C GLY A 159 14.39 -22.99 8.08
N ASP A 160 13.36 -22.32 7.56
CA ASP A 160 13.22 -22.04 6.13
C ASP A 160 14.19 -20.95 5.64
N VAL A 161 14.55 -20.02 6.53
CA VAL A 161 15.44 -18.89 6.24
C VAL A 161 16.48 -18.69 7.34
N LEU A 162 17.61 -18.06 7.02
CA LEU A 162 18.71 -17.80 7.93
C LEU A 162 18.28 -16.99 9.18
N ALA A 163 18.95 -17.21 10.29
CA ALA A 163 18.75 -16.45 11.52
C ALA A 163 19.35 -15.05 11.36
N ALA A 164 18.50 -14.04 11.39
CA ALA A 164 18.84 -12.63 11.33
C ALA A 164 17.75 -11.81 12.04
N PRO A 165 17.98 -10.55 12.44
CA PRO A 165 16.91 -9.71 13.01
C PRO A 165 15.73 -9.57 12.04
N PRO A 166 14.51 -10.07 12.37
CA PRO A 166 13.40 -10.14 11.41
C PRO A 166 13.02 -8.78 10.81
N ARG A 167 13.03 -7.72 11.63
CA ARG A 167 12.73 -6.35 11.14
C ARG A 167 13.76 -5.85 10.14
N LEU A 168 15.06 -6.18 10.33
CA LEU A 168 16.11 -5.80 9.39
C LEU A 168 15.88 -6.48 8.03
N VAL A 169 15.56 -7.77 8.04
CA VAL A 169 15.23 -8.52 6.81
C VAL A 169 13.98 -7.92 6.16
N ALA A 170 12.95 -7.54 6.92
CA ALA A 170 11.74 -6.91 6.41
C ALA A 170 12.06 -5.56 5.72
N TYR A 171 12.88 -4.71 6.32
CA TYR A 171 13.33 -3.45 5.70
C TYR A 171 14.09 -3.69 4.39
N MET A 172 15.02 -4.65 4.38
CA MET A 172 15.79 -4.98 3.16
C MET A 172 14.88 -5.48 2.04
N LEU A 173 13.94 -6.37 2.34
CA LEU A 173 12.96 -6.88 1.35
C LEU A 173 12.09 -5.75 0.81
N THR A 174 11.54 -4.92 1.70
CA THR A 174 10.67 -3.80 1.31
C THR A 174 11.43 -2.79 0.45
N ALA A 175 12.68 -2.46 0.81
CA ALA A 175 13.52 -1.58 0.03
C ALA A 175 13.81 -2.14 -1.38
N LEU A 176 14.17 -3.42 -1.47
CA LEU A 176 14.45 -4.08 -2.74
C LEU A 176 13.21 -4.10 -3.65
N ILE A 177 12.07 -4.54 -3.12
CA ILE A 177 10.81 -4.63 -3.87
C ILE A 177 10.33 -3.24 -4.30
N GLY A 178 10.37 -2.28 -3.37
CA GLY A 178 9.95 -0.90 -3.62
C GLY A 178 10.81 -0.20 -4.66
N HIS A 179 12.13 -0.38 -4.58
CA HIS A 179 13.06 0.20 -5.57
C HIS A 179 12.85 -0.43 -6.96
N MET A 180 12.67 -1.73 -7.03
CA MET A 180 12.35 -2.43 -8.29
C MET A 180 11.02 -1.96 -8.89
N ALA A 181 9.98 -1.82 -8.06
CA ALA A 181 8.68 -1.29 -8.50
C ALA A 181 8.82 0.15 -9.04
N HIS A 182 9.55 1.02 -8.31
CA HIS A 182 9.79 2.39 -8.75
C HIS A 182 10.58 2.45 -10.07
N ARG A 183 11.66 1.66 -10.18
CA ARG A 183 12.48 1.59 -11.39
C ARG A 183 11.65 1.17 -12.61
N ARG A 184 10.83 0.12 -12.49
CA ARG A 184 9.97 -0.37 -13.58
C ARG A 184 9.00 0.70 -14.12
N LEU A 185 8.55 1.60 -13.26
CA LEU A 185 7.68 2.73 -13.64
C LEU A 185 8.44 3.92 -14.23
N SER A 186 9.76 4.00 -14.00
CA SER A 186 10.60 5.13 -14.39
C SER A 186 11.43 4.85 -15.62
N THR A 187 11.62 3.59 -15.97
CA THR A 187 12.45 3.14 -17.11
C THR A 187 11.69 2.09 -17.92
N ASP A 188 11.70 2.24 -19.23
CA ASP A 188 11.20 1.22 -20.16
C ASP A 188 12.35 0.27 -20.52
N ASP A 189 12.66 -0.65 -19.60
CA ASP A 189 13.70 -1.68 -19.83
C ASP A 189 13.11 -3.00 -20.34
N GLY A 190 11.82 -3.04 -20.63
CA GLY A 190 11.12 -4.20 -21.19
C GLY A 190 10.95 -5.38 -20.22
N ILE A 191 11.40 -5.25 -18.96
CA ILE A 191 11.30 -6.33 -17.97
C ILE A 191 9.85 -6.47 -17.48
N SER A 192 9.23 -7.63 -17.67
CA SER A 192 7.89 -7.94 -17.20
C SER A 192 7.82 -8.08 -15.66
N ALA A 193 6.62 -8.00 -15.09
CA ALA A 193 6.39 -8.25 -13.66
C ALA A 193 6.87 -9.66 -13.24
N SER A 194 6.71 -10.64 -14.14
CA SER A 194 7.16 -12.02 -13.90
C SER A 194 8.69 -12.11 -13.85
N GLU A 195 9.38 -11.54 -14.81
CA GLU A 195 10.86 -11.55 -14.87
C GLU A 195 11.46 -10.80 -13.69
N ALA A 196 10.90 -9.66 -13.30
CA ALA A 196 11.32 -8.95 -12.10
C ALA A 196 11.12 -9.78 -10.83
N ALA A 197 9.98 -10.47 -10.71
CA ALA A 197 9.72 -11.37 -9.59
C ALA A 197 10.72 -12.55 -9.56
N ASP A 198 11.00 -13.16 -10.71
CA ASP A 198 11.96 -14.25 -10.84
C ASP A 198 13.36 -13.85 -10.41
N LEU A 199 13.81 -12.66 -10.80
CA LEU A 199 15.11 -12.13 -10.41
C LEU A 199 15.19 -11.88 -8.89
N VAL A 200 14.18 -11.25 -8.32
CA VAL A 200 14.13 -10.98 -6.87
C VAL A 200 14.10 -12.30 -6.09
N VAL A 201 13.30 -13.28 -6.51
CA VAL A 201 13.24 -14.61 -5.89
C VAL A 201 14.61 -15.29 -5.93
N ALA A 202 15.27 -15.28 -7.08
CA ALA A 202 16.59 -15.92 -7.23
C ALA A 202 17.64 -15.32 -6.29
N LEU A 203 17.63 -13.99 -6.11
CA LEU A 203 18.53 -13.29 -5.20
C LEU A 203 18.18 -13.53 -3.73
N VAL A 204 16.90 -13.37 -3.37
CA VAL A 204 16.45 -13.44 -1.98
C VAL A 204 16.47 -14.86 -1.46
N ILE A 205 15.90 -15.83 -2.18
CA ILE A 205 15.81 -17.22 -1.70
C ILE A 205 17.20 -17.84 -1.58
N LYS A 206 18.12 -17.58 -2.52
CA LYS A 206 19.50 -18.04 -2.42
C LYS A 206 20.24 -17.37 -1.26
N GLY A 207 20.06 -16.06 -1.09
CA GLY A 207 20.72 -15.28 -0.05
C GLY A 207 20.19 -15.53 1.36
N LEU A 208 18.94 -15.99 1.50
CA LEU A 208 18.31 -16.29 2.81
C LEU A 208 18.38 -17.78 3.18
N ARG A 209 18.93 -18.64 2.34
CA ARG A 209 19.13 -20.06 2.73
C ARG A 209 20.06 -20.13 3.94
N PRO A 210 19.75 -21.00 4.91
CA PRO A 210 20.70 -21.31 5.99
C PRO A 210 22.04 -21.77 5.38
N SER A 211 23.15 -21.33 5.96
CA SER A 211 24.46 -21.90 5.62
C SER A 211 24.44 -23.39 5.94
N GLU A 212 24.90 -24.23 5.04
CA GLU A 212 25.13 -25.63 5.36
C GLU A 212 26.17 -25.71 6.51
N PRO A 213 25.95 -26.59 7.49
CA PRO A 213 26.87 -26.74 8.64
C PRO A 213 28.27 -27.20 8.25
#